data_9ee4128e51c57ac822455a1dfeb37889
#
_entry.id   9ee4128e51c57ac822455a1dfeb37889
#
_cell.length_a   1.000
_cell.length_b   1.000
_cell.length_c   1.000
_cell.angle_alpha   90.00
_cell.angle_beta   90.00
_cell.angle_gamma   90.00
#
_symmetry.space_group_name_H-M   'P 1'
#
loop_
_entity.id
_entity.type
_entity.pdbx_description
1 polymer ?
#
loop_
_entity_poly.entity_id
_entity_poly.type
_entity_poly.pdbx_seq_one_letter_code
_entity_poly.pdbx_strand_id
1 'polypeptide(L)'
;MIRWITGLAAVLLLSGCASFSPDGGMALVADITGETIKKDVVVVRNAADAERISSDVHRLLRRPLTMDTTVQIALLNNKGLQAAYNELALAEADRVQDSLPPNPTFSVSRITGNGASEIERQVVGDILALATLPFRSEIARTRFQQAQLRAALETLRLAADTRRAYIRVLAANDMVGLLTDATSTAEATAKLASKLGETGSLNKLDQAREQVFYAETTAELASARQEAASARERLVRLLGLWGSDLGFRLPDRLPALPRQPRALPGIEVDAVTHRIDLQIARIELDTLAKSLNLTEATRFVTLLDVAGIERKTRDPESAPFRERGFDIQFQIPIFDGGEVRVRQATETYNQAFNRLTEKAINIRSEARDAYRVYRSSYDIAAHYQREVLPLRKIITEEMQLRFSSMQIDVFALLTEARQRIASLRAAIDAKRDFWLAQSDLLTAVNGGGSGDSSKDNRSATTAQAAGGRD
;
A
#
# COMPACT_ATOMS: atom_id res chain seq x y z
N MET A 1 9.03 -30.51 -49.86
CA MET A 1 7.86 -30.12 -49.02
C MET A 1 7.90 -30.69 -47.60
N ILE A 2 8.24 -31.97 -47.41
CA ILE A 2 8.20 -32.66 -46.08
C ILE A 2 9.17 -32.03 -45.04
N ARG A 3 10.35 -31.56 -45.43
CA ARG A 3 11.35 -30.96 -44.49
C ARG A 3 10.97 -29.58 -43.95
N TRP A 4 10.02 -28.87 -44.57
CA TRP A 4 9.51 -27.59 -44.12
C TRP A 4 8.38 -27.77 -43.08
N ILE A 5 7.62 -28.88 -43.19
CA ILE A 5 6.51 -29.20 -42.27
C ILE A 5 7.05 -29.66 -40.90
N THR A 6 8.20 -30.38 -40.89
CA THR A 6 8.85 -30.79 -39.62
C THR A 6 9.44 -29.63 -38.85
N GLY A 7 9.94 -28.58 -39.53
CA GLY A 7 10.41 -27.35 -38.88
C GLY A 7 9.25 -26.54 -38.24
N LEU A 8 8.13 -26.44 -38.95
CA LEU A 8 6.94 -25.72 -38.47
C LEU A 8 6.27 -26.45 -37.28
N ALA A 9 6.26 -27.78 -37.29
CA ALA A 9 5.73 -28.59 -36.18
C ALA A 9 6.57 -28.50 -34.91
N ALA A 10 7.90 -28.38 -35.02
CA ALA A 10 8.79 -28.17 -33.86
C ALA A 10 8.59 -26.80 -33.21
N VAL A 11 8.31 -25.75 -33.98
CA VAL A 11 8.01 -24.40 -33.48
C VAL A 11 6.65 -24.34 -32.75
N LEU A 12 5.65 -25.10 -33.21
CA LEU A 12 4.32 -25.19 -32.60
C LEU A 12 4.32 -25.94 -31.25
N LEU A 13 5.31 -26.84 -31.02
CA LEU A 13 5.43 -27.54 -29.73
C LEU A 13 6.11 -26.71 -28.64
N LEU A 14 6.80 -25.63 -28.98
CA LEU A 14 7.43 -24.71 -28.01
C LEU A 14 6.48 -23.63 -27.45
N SER A 15 5.32 -23.44 -28.07
CA SER A 15 4.34 -22.43 -27.62
C SER A 15 3.49 -22.83 -26.43
N GLY A 16 3.68 -24.03 -25.85
CA GLY A 16 2.83 -24.58 -24.79
C GLY A 16 3.10 -24.12 -23.36
N CYS A 17 4.17 -23.37 -23.09
CA CYS A 17 4.61 -23.10 -21.71
C CYS A 17 4.42 -21.67 -21.21
N ALA A 18 4.02 -20.72 -22.02
CA ALA A 18 3.83 -19.32 -21.64
C ALA A 18 2.36 -18.91 -21.76
N SER A 19 1.53 -19.31 -20.79
CA SER A 19 0.11 -18.95 -20.73
C SER A 19 -0.17 -18.01 -19.55
N PHE A 20 -1.19 -17.18 -19.70
CA PHE A 20 -1.74 -16.40 -18.59
C PHE A 20 -2.38 -17.33 -17.55
N SER A 21 -2.26 -16.96 -16.28
CA SER A 21 -2.98 -17.65 -15.20
C SER A 21 -4.48 -17.31 -15.26
N PRO A 22 -5.38 -18.23 -14.93
CA PRO A 22 -6.82 -17.98 -14.98
C PRO A 22 -7.26 -16.85 -14.03
N ASP A 23 -6.53 -16.70 -12.92
CA ASP A 23 -6.79 -15.75 -11.84
C ASP A 23 -6.00 -14.43 -11.97
N GLY A 24 -5.10 -14.30 -12.97
CA GLY A 24 -4.21 -13.14 -13.12
C GLY A 24 -3.23 -12.98 -11.97
N GLY A 25 -2.84 -14.09 -11.33
CA GLY A 25 -1.90 -14.10 -10.22
C GLY A 25 -2.50 -13.71 -8.86
N MET A 26 -3.81 -13.59 -8.74
CA MET A 26 -4.49 -13.13 -7.53
C MET A 26 -4.61 -14.18 -6.43
N ALA A 27 -4.40 -15.47 -6.70
CA ALA A 27 -4.52 -16.53 -5.68
C ALA A 27 -3.61 -16.25 -4.47
N LEU A 28 -2.33 -15.94 -4.70
CA LEU A 28 -1.39 -15.62 -3.64
C LEU A 28 -1.81 -14.38 -2.83
N VAL A 29 -2.35 -13.36 -3.49
CA VAL A 29 -2.84 -12.13 -2.82
C VAL A 29 -4.04 -12.46 -1.95
N ALA A 30 -4.97 -13.28 -2.44
CA ALA A 30 -6.15 -13.72 -1.70
C ALA A 30 -5.77 -14.59 -0.49
N ASP A 31 -4.85 -15.52 -0.64
CA ASP A 31 -4.35 -16.39 0.43
C ASP A 31 -3.72 -15.54 1.55
N ILE A 32 -2.76 -14.69 1.22
CA ILE A 32 -2.09 -13.82 2.22
C ILE A 32 -3.11 -12.91 2.92
N THR A 33 -4.06 -12.33 2.18
CA THR A 33 -5.07 -11.43 2.75
C THR A 33 -6.04 -12.22 3.64
N GLY A 34 -6.46 -13.40 3.18
CA GLY A 34 -7.34 -14.30 3.94
C GLY A 34 -6.73 -14.76 5.25
N GLU A 35 -5.45 -15.16 5.23
CA GLU A 35 -4.73 -15.58 6.44
C GLU A 35 -4.47 -14.43 7.41
N THR A 36 -4.03 -13.26 6.90
CA THR A 36 -3.56 -12.15 7.73
C THR A 36 -4.71 -11.33 8.32
N ILE A 37 -5.72 -10.99 7.54
CA ILE A 37 -6.79 -10.06 7.95
C ILE A 37 -8.20 -10.63 7.82
N LYS A 38 -8.34 -11.86 7.32
CA LYS A 38 -9.62 -12.59 7.14
C LYS A 38 -10.62 -11.79 6.32
N LYS A 39 -10.17 -11.27 5.18
CA LYS A 39 -10.96 -10.46 4.26
C LYS A 39 -10.84 -10.97 2.83
N ASP A 40 -11.91 -10.79 2.07
CA ASP A 40 -11.96 -11.15 0.66
C ASP A 40 -11.42 -10.01 -0.20
N VAL A 41 -10.71 -10.37 -1.25
CA VAL A 41 -10.21 -9.45 -2.27
C VAL A 41 -10.76 -9.86 -3.63
N VAL A 42 -11.15 -8.87 -4.43
CA VAL A 42 -11.74 -9.11 -5.76
C VAL A 42 -11.17 -8.10 -6.76
N VAL A 43 -10.80 -8.59 -7.92
CA VAL A 43 -10.42 -7.75 -9.07
C VAL A 43 -11.64 -7.51 -9.95
N VAL A 44 -11.86 -6.27 -10.33
CA VAL A 44 -12.90 -5.89 -11.29
C VAL A 44 -12.34 -6.06 -12.70
N ARG A 45 -12.80 -7.08 -13.42
CA ARG A 45 -12.36 -7.35 -14.80
C ARG A 45 -13.38 -6.93 -15.85
N ASN A 46 -14.64 -6.85 -15.48
CA ASN A 46 -15.74 -6.55 -16.38
C ASN A 46 -16.88 -5.81 -15.67
N ALA A 47 -17.88 -5.37 -16.42
CA ALA A 47 -19.04 -4.65 -15.90
C ALA A 47 -19.86 -5.48 -14.89
N ALA A 48 -19.98 -6.79 -15.10
CA ALA A 48 -20.74 -7.67 -14.20
C ALA A 48 -20.05 -7.79 -12.83
N ASP A 49 -18.70 -7.84 -12.79
CA ASP A 49 -17.94 -7.79 -11.53
C ASP A 49 -18.16 -6.46 -10.80
N ALA A 50 -18.16 -5.35 -11.55
CA ALA A 50 -18.40 -4.02 -10.99
C ALA A 50 -19.80 -3.88 -10.36
N GLU A 51 -20.82 -4.39 -11.02
CA GLU A 51 -22.20 -4.40 -10.50
C GLU A 51 -22.35 -5.27 -9.24
N ARG A 52 -21.74 -6.46 -9.23
CA ARG A 52 -21.75 -7.36 -8.07
C ARG A 52 -21.08 -6.69 -6.87
N ILE A 53 -19.89 -6.12 -7.05
CA ILE A 53 -19.16 -5.41 -5.99
C ILE A 53 -19.97 -4.21 -5.50
N SER A 54 -20.54 -3.40 -6.39
CA SER A 54 -21.40 -2.28 -6.02
C SER A 54 -22.57 -2.74 -5.16
N SER A 55 -23.26 -3.83 -5.55
CA SER A 55 -24.35 -4.43 -4.79
C SER A 55 -23.90 -4.87 -3.39
N ASP A 56 -22.74 -5.52 -3.28
CA ASP A 56 -22.17 -5.96 -2.00
C ASP A 56 -21.80 -4.77 -1.10
N VAL A 57 -21.20 -3.73 -1.65
CA VAL A 57 -20.89 -2.48 -0.93
C VAL A 57 -22.17 -1.82 -0.42
N HIS A 58 -23.18 -1.64 -1.26
CA HIS A 58 -24.47 -1.08 -0.84
C HIS A 58 -25.14 -1.91 0.28
N ARG A 59 -25.02 -3.24 0.22
CA ARG A 59 -25.53 -4.12 1.28
C ARG A 59 -24.81 -3.90 2.61
N LEU A 60 -23.48 -3.73 2.59
CA LEU A 60 -22.67 -3.45 3.78
C LEU A 60 -22.97 -2.06 4.36
N LEU A 61 -23.22 -1.05 3.54
CA LEU A 61 -23.54 0.33 3.95
C LEU A 61 -24.90 0.48 4.64
N ARG A 62 -25.82 -0.47 4.49
CA ARG A 62 -27.17 -0.40 5.13
C ARG A 62 -27.12 -0.48 6.67
N ARG A 63 -26.05 -1.03 7.25
CA ARG A 63 -25.87 -1.20 8.70
C ARG A 63 -24.80 -0.23 9.21
N PRO A 64 -24.82 0.13 10.49
CA PRO A 64 -23.69 0.86 11.08
C PRO A 64 -22.39 0.10 10.84
N LEU A 65 -21.38 0.81 10.34
CA LEU A 65 -20.12 0.19 9.95
C LEU A 65 -19.31 -0.19 11.19
N THR A 66 -18.88 -1.43 11.23
CA THR A 66 -17.84 -1.88 12.15
C THR A 66 -16.47 -1.70 11.52
N MET A 67 -15.39 -1.80 12.30
CA MET A 67 -14.03 -1.76 11.78
C MET A 67 -13.83 -2.80 10.66
N ASP A 68 -14.34 -4.02 10.85
CA ASP A 68 -14.21 -5.11 9.89
C ASP A 68 -14.99 -4.89 8.60
N THR A 69 -16.22 -4.37 8.68
CA THR A 69 -17.01 -4.06 7.48
C THR A 69 -16.44 -2.87 6.73
N THR A 70 -15.87 -1.90 7.45
CA THR A 70 -15.20 -0.74 6.85
C THR A 70 -13.98 -1.16 6.02
N VAL A 71 -13.13 -2.03 6.56
CA VAL A 71 -12.00 -2.60 5.83
C VAL A 71 -12.48 -3.39 4.61
N GLN A 72 -13.51 -4.23 4.75
CA GLN A 72 -14.04 -5.00 3.61
C GLN A 72 -14.55 -4.09 2.47
N ILE A 73 -15.25 -2.99 2.80
CA ILE A 73 -15.69 -2.02 1.80
C ILE A 73 -14.50 -1.37 1.09
N ALA A 74 -13.47 -0.96 1.84
CA ALA A 74 -12.27 -0.37 1.25
C ALA A 74 -11.60 -1.34 0.26
N LEU A 75 -11.42 -2.60 0.63
CA LEU A 75 -10.79 -3.61 -0.24
C LEU A 75 -11.59 -3.91 -1.49
N LEU A 76 -12.92 -3.83 -1.43
CA LEU A 76 -13.80 -4.06 -2.57
C LEU A 76 -13.91 -2.85 -3.51
N ASN A 77 -13.94 -1.63 -2.96
CA ASN A 77 -14.36 -0.44 -3.71
C ASN A 77 -13.23 0.55 -4.02
N ASN A 78 -12.09 0.48 -3.32
CA ASN A 78 -10.99 1.44 -3.51
C ASN A 78 -10.38 1.30 -4.91
N LYS A 79 -10.42 2.38 -5.71
CA LYS A 79 -9.91 2.38 -7.08
C LYS A 79 -8.38 2.38 -7.15
N GLY A 80 -7.70 2.94 -6.15
CA GLY A 80 -6.25 2.85 -6.04
C GLY A 80 -5.76 1.41 -5.87
N LEU A 81 -6.47 0.61 -5.07
CA LEU A 81 -6.17 -0.82 -4.93
C LEU A 81 -6.45 -1.59 -6.23
N GLN A 82 -7.54 -1.27 -6.95
CA GLN A 82 -7.81 -1.88 -8.27
C GLN A 82 -6.72 -1.53 -9.28
N ALA A 83 -6.14 -0.31 -9.24
CA ALA A 83 -5.00 0.06 -10.06
C ALA A 83 -3.75 -0.79 -9.72
N ALA A 84 -3.46 -1.02 -8.43
CA ALA A 84 -2.37 -1.91 -8.03
C ALA A 84 -2.56 -3.37 -8.50
N TYR A 85 -3.80 -3.85 -8.56
CA TYR A 85 -4.10 -5.16 -9.15
C TYR A 85 -3.92 -5.17 -10.69
N ASN A 86 -4.16 -4.05 -11.37
CA ASN A 86 -3.85 -3.95 -12.80
C ASN A 86 -2.33 -3.94 -13.03
N GLU A 87 -1.52 -3.37 -12.14
CA GLU A 87 -0.04 -3.47 -12.20
C GLU A 87 0.42 -4.94 -12.07
N LEU A 88 -0.24 -5.75 -11.22
CA LEU A 88 0.01 -7.18 -11.17
C LEU A 88 -0.30 -7.87 -12.50
N ALA A 89 -1.41 -7.53 -13.15
CA ALA A 89 -1.77 -8.09 -14.45
C ALA A 89 -0.76 -7.68 -15.55
N LEU A 90 -0.22 -6.45 -15.50
CA LEU A 90 0.86 -6.01 -16.38
C LEU A 90 2.14 -6.84 -16.15
N ALA A 91 2.51 -7.06 -14.88
CA ALA A 91 3.67 -7.89 -14.55
C ALA A 91 3.49 -9.36 -14.99
N GLU A 92 2.26 -9.86 -15.06
CA GLU A 92 1.97 -11.16 -15.64
C GLU A 92 2.20 -11.16 -17.16
N ALA A 93 1.77 -10.11 -17.85
CA ALA A 93 2.00 -9.96 -19.28
C ALA A 93 3.50 -9.90 -19.61
N ASP A 94 4.29 -9.17 -18.82
CA ASP A 94 5.75 -9.13 -18.92
C ASP A 94 6.36 -10.52 -18.71
N ARG A 95 5.89 -11.28 -17.70
CA ARG A 95 6.31 -12.66 -17.45
C ARG A 95 6.03 -13.54 -18.66
N VAL A 96 4.85 -13.45 -19.24
CA VAL A 96 4.48 -14.25 -20.44
C VAL A 96 5.37 -13.85 -21.60
N GLN A 97 5.55 -12.56 -21.84
CA GLN A 97 6.38 -12.04 -22.94
C GLN A 97 7.84 -12.49 -22.79
N ASP A 98 8.45 -12.36 -21.61
CA ASP A 98 9.83 -12.76 -21.35
C ASP A 98 10.06 -14.28 -21.40
N SER A 99 8.98 -15.07 -21.31
CA SER A 99 9.00 -16.53 -21.41
C SER A 99 8.75 -17.04 -22.82
N LEU A 100 8.43 -16.16 -23.77
CA LEU A 100 8.25 -16.52 -25.18
C LEU A 100 9.58 -16.47 -25.93
N PRO A 101 9.76 -17.33 -26.95
CA PRO A 101 10.88 -17.21 -27.88
C PRO A 101 10.88 -15.83 -28.56
N PRO A 102 12.05 -15.26 -28.88
CA PRO A 102 12.12 -14.01 -29.61
C PRO A 102 11.44 -14.14 -30.97
N ASN A 103 10.69 -13.13 -31.37
CA ASN A 103 10.03 -13.11 -32.66
C ASN A 103 11.07 -12.96 -33.78
N PRO A 104 11.01 -13.78 -34.84
CA PRO A 104 11.87 -13.58 -35.99
C PRO A 104 11.51 -12.27 -36.70
N THR A 105 12.53 -11.56 -37.18
CA THR A 105 12.36 -10.38 -38.02
C THR A 105 12.36 -10.78 -39.46
N PHE A 106 11.32 -10.40 -40.20
CA PHE A 106 11.24 -10.60 -41.64
C PHE A 106 11.38 -9.25 -42.36
N SER A 107 12.34 -9.14 -43.25
CA SER A 107 12.56 -7.96 -44.09
C SER A 107 12.50 -8.27 -45.58
N VAL A 108 11.97 -7.33 -46.35
CA VAL A 108 11.95 -7.36 -47.80
C VAL A 108 12.43 -6.00 -48.29
N SER A 109 13.53 -6.00 -49.02
CA SER A 109 14.00 -4.81 -49.71
C SER A 109 13.86 -4.97 -51.24
N ARG A 110 13.58 -3.88 -51.93
CA ARG A 110 13.58 -3.81 -53.39
C ARG A 110 14.35 -2.59 -53.80
N ILE A 111 15.42 -2.84 -54.57
CA ILE A 111 16.25 -1.78 -55.11
C ILE A 111 16.08 -1.80 -56.63
N THR A 112 15.85 -0.66 -57.26
CA THR A 112 15.70 -0.52 -58.71
C THR A 112 16.61 0.59 -59.19
N GLY A 113 17.36 0.33 -60.24
CA GLY A 113 18.27 1.30 -60.88
C GLY A 113 18.75 0.84 -62.25
N ASN A 114 18.90 1.76 -63.19
CA ASN A 114 19.41 1.47 -64.56
C ASN A 114 18.70 0.32 -65.29
N GLY A 115 17.38 0.17 -65.08
CA GLY A 115 16.60 -0.93 -65.68
C GLY A 115 16.70 -2.26 -64.92
N ALA A 116 17.63 -2.44 -64.00
CA ALA A 116 17.75 -3.61 -63.15
C ALA A 116 16.88 -3.49 -61.89
N SER A 117 16.43 -4.63 -61.34
CA SER A 117 15.73 -4.70 -60.04
C SER A 117 16.28 -5.86 -59.21
N GLU A 118 16.54 -5.57 -57.95
CA GLU A 118 16.97 -6.53 -56.95
C GLU A 118 15.90 -6.63 -55.84
N ILE A 119 15.50 -7.82 -55.51
CA ILE A 119 14.59 -8.10 -54.40
C ILE A 119 15.34 -9.00 -53.44
N GLU A 120 15.60 -8.48 -52.24
CA GLU A 120 16.18 -9.24 -51.11
C GLU A 120 15.10 -9.54 -50.10
N ARG A 121 15.10 -10.78 -49.61
CA ARG A 121 14.23 -11.25 -48.51
C ARG A 121 15.13 -11.84 -47.45
N GLN A 122 14.93 -11.43 -46.24
CA GLN A 122 15.74 -11.86 -45.12
C GLN A 122 14.82 -12.26 -43.95
N VAL A 123 15.19 -13.34 -43.25
CA VAL A 123 14.58 -13.76 -41.98
C VAL A 123 15.70 -13.85 -40.96
N VAL A 124 15.60 -13.02 -39.91
CA VAL A 124 16.60 -12.93 -38.85
C VAL A 124 16.04 -13.54 -37.57
N GLY A 125 16.80 -14.38 -36.91
CA GLY A 125 16.49 -14.96 -35.61
C GLY A 125 17.59 -14.64 -34.58
N ASP A 126 17.21 -14.19 -33.40
CA ASP A 126 18.11 -13.97 -32.27
C ASP A 126 18.37 -15.28 -31.53
N ILE A 127 19.56 -15.85 -31.81
CA ILE A 127 19.98 -17.13 -31.23
C ILE A 127 20.43 -16.98 -29.78
N LEU A 128 20.99 -15.82 -29.39
CA LEU A 128 21.40 -15.56 -28.03
C LEU A 128 20.18 -15.47 -27.12
N ALA A 129 19.13 -14.72 -27.53
CA ALA A 129 17.88 -14.64 -26.80
C ALA A 129 17.18 -16.00 -26.69
N LEU A 130 17.27 -16.86 -27.73
CA LEU A 130 16.73 -18.21 -27.67
C LEU A 130 17.53 -19.12 -26.73
N ALA A 131 18.86 -19.04 -26.72
CA ALA A 131 19.73 -19.82 -25.85
C ALA A 131 19.60 -19.40 -24.37
N THR A 132 19.34 -18.12 -24.12
CA THR A 132 19.15 -17.56 -22.76
C THR A 132 17.71 -17.62 -22.27
N LEU A 133 16.76 -18.06 -23.11
CA LEU A 133 15.33 -18.10 -22.78
C LEU A 133 15.00 -18.82 -21.45
N PRO A 134 15.60 -19.97 -21.07
CA PRO A 134 15.32 -20.60 -19.78
C PRO A 134 15.67 -19.70 -18.60
N PHE A 135 16.81 -19.00 -18.66
CA PHE A 135 17.27 -18.08 -17.59
C PHE A 135 16.38 -16.84 -17.52
N ARG A 136 16.00 -16.27 -18.68
CA ARG A 136 15.09 -15.13 -18.76
C ARG A 136 13.71 -15.48 -18.20
N SER A 137 13.17 -16.64 -18.55
CA SER A 137 11.90 -17.14 -18.05
C SER A 137 11.90 -17.34 -16.53
N GLU A 138 12.99 -17.85 -15.96
CA GLU A 138 13.17 -17.99 -14.51
C GLU A 138 13.21 -16.62 -13.80
N ILE A 139 13.95 -15.65 -14.34
CA ILE A 139 14.02 -14.27 -13.84
C ILE A 139 12.63 -13.63 -13.90
N ALA A 140 11.92 -13.77 -15.02
CA ALA A 140 10.58 -13.23 -15.20
C ALA A 140 9.57 -13.81 -14.20
N ARG A 141 9.67 -15.12 -13.91
CA ARG A 141 8.86 -15.79 -12.91
C ARG A 141 9.10 -15.21 -11.49
N THR A 142 10.35 -14.99 -11.12
CA THR A 142 10.69 -14.38 -9.82
C THR A 142 10.22 -12.93 -9.72
N ARG A 143 10.31 -12.14 -10.79
CA ARG A 143 9.77 -10.78 -10.86
C ARG A 143 8.24 -10.76 -10.72
N PHE A 144 7.56 -11.70 -11.36
CA PHE A 144 6.11 -11.84 -11.20
C PHE A 144 5.69 -12.19 -9.76
N GLN A 145 6.40 -13.12 -9.13
CA GLN A 145 6.18 -13.43 -7.70
C GLN A 145 6.39 -12.21 -6.81
N GLN A 146 7.39 -11.39 -7.10
CA GLN A 146 7.61 -10.12 -6.41
C GLN A 146 6.43 -9.15 -6.60
N ALA A 147 5.86 -9.07 -7.82
CA ALA A 147 4.69 -8.25 -8.10
C ALA A 147 3.43 -8.74 -7.35
N GLN A 148 3.23 -10.05 -7.21
CA GLN A 148 2.16 -10.63 -6.40
C GLN A 148 2.27 -10.21 -4.93
N LEU A 149 3.48 -10.29 -4.36
CA LEU A 149 3.72 -9.86 -2.98
C LEU A 149 3.53 -8.34 -2.80
N ARG A 150 3.89 -7.52 -3.80
CA ARG A 150 3.61 -6.08 -3.78
C ARG A 150 2.12 -5.80 -3.76
N ALA A 151 1.33 -6.48 -4.58
CA ALA A 151 -0.13 -6.35 -4.57
C ALA A 151 -0.75 -6.76 -3.23
N ALA A 152 -0.25 -7.84 -2.59
CA ALA A 152 -0.65 -8.24 -1.24
C ALA A 152 -0.27 -7.17 -0.20
N LEU A 153 0.92 -6.59 -0.29
CA LEU A 153 1.40 -5.53 0.59
C LEU A 153 0.51 -4.27 0.50
N GLU A 154 0.16 -3.83 -0.70
CA GLU A 154 -0.74 -2.68 -0.91
C GLU A 154 -2.15 -2.97 -0.36
N THR A 155 -2.62 -4.21 -0.47
CA THR A 155 -3.89 -4.65 0.13
C THR A 155 -3.87 -4.52 1.66
N LEU A 156 -2.81 -5.01 2.31
CA LEU A 156 -2.64 -4.91 3.76
C LEU A 156 -2.45 -3.46 4.21
N ARG A 157 -1.75 -2.65 3.43
CA ARG A 157 -1.57 -1.23 3.68
C ARG A 157 -2.90 -0.48 3.67
N LEU A 158 -3.72 -0.67 2.63
CA LEU A 158 -5.06 -0.07 2.58
C LEU A 158 -5.92 -0.51 3.77
N ALA A 159 -5.87 -1.78 4.15
CA ALA A 159 -6.60 -2.28 5.31
C ALA A 159 -6.15 -1.60 6.61
N ALA A 160 -4.84 -1.41 6.81
CA ALA A 160 -4.29 -0.73 7.97
C ALA A 160 -4.67 0.76 8.00
N ASP A 161 -4.53 1.46 6.87
CA ASP A 161 -4.88 2.88 6.76
C ASP A 161 -6.39 3.10 7.00
N THR A 162 -7.23 2.18 6.51
CA THR A 162 -8.67 2.20 6.75
C THR A 162 -8.99 2.00 8.23
N ARG A 163 -8.32 1.07 8.93
CA ARG A 163 -8.46 0.89 10.38
C ARG A 163 -8.08 2.15 11.16
N ARG A 164 -6.94 2.74 10.83
CA ARG A 164 -6.50 4.00 11.46
C ARG A 164 -7.49 5.14 11.22
N ALA A 165 -7.98 5.29 10.00
CA ALA A 165 -8.97 6.32 9.68
C ALA A 165 -10.29 6.09 10.43
N TYR A 166 -10.76 4.85 10.50
CA TYR A 166 -11.96 4.48 11.27
C TYR A 166 -11.81 4.86 12.75
N ILE A 167 -10.70 4.50 13.39
CA ILE A 167 -10.42 4.82 14.80
C ILE A 167 -10.42 6.34 15.01
N ARG A 168 -9.77 7.09 14.09
CA ARG A 168 -9.71 8.56 14.18
C ARG A 168 -11.08 9.22 14.07
N VAL A 169 -11.95 8.72 13.18
CA VAL A 169 -13.32 9.24 13.08
C VAL A 169 -14.11 9.00 14.35
N LEU A 170 -14.03 7.80 14.93
CA LEU A 170 -14.75 7.51 16.18
C LEU A 170 -14.22 8.35 17.36
N ALA A 171 -12.91 8.53 17.44
CA ALA A 171 -12.32 9.38 18.47
C ALA A 171 -12.75 10.85 18.33
N ALA A 172 -12.79 11.36 17.09
CA ALA A 172 -13.23 12.72 16.81
C ALA A 172 -14.73 12.90 17.14
N ASN A 173 -15.58 11.90 16.87
CA ASN A 173 -16.99 11.93 17.25
C ASN A 173 -17.17 11.91 18.79
N ASP A 174 -16.42 11.05 19.51
CA ASP A 174 -16.40 11.03 20.97
C ASP A 174 -16.01 12.42 21.54
N MET A 175 -15.01 13.07 20.93
CA MET A 175 -14.56 14.41 21.32
C MET A 175 -15.63 15.49 21.06
N VAL A 176 -16.31 15.44 19.91
CA VAL A 176 -17.45 16.35 19.61
C VAL A 176 -18.57 16.16 20.64
N GLY A 177 -18.89 14.92 21.01
CA GLY A 177 -19.87 14.62 22.05
C GLY A 177 -19.48 15.25 23.39
N LEU A 178 -18.25 15.00 23.85
CA LEU A 178 -17.74 15.59 25.11
C LEU A 178 -17.78 17.12 25.10
N LEU A 179 -17.29 17.75 24.02
CA LEU A 179 -17.24 19.20 23.93
C LEU A 179 -18.63 19.84 23.74
N THR A 180 -19.60 19.12 23.17
CA THR A 180 -21.00 19.58 23.15
C THR A 180 -21.59 19.65 24.54
N ASP A 181 -21.38 18.61 25.37
CA ASP A 181 -21.82 18.61 26.76
C ASP A 181 -21.09 19.66 27.60
N ALA A 182 -19.78 19.80 27.37
CA ALA A 182 -18.95 20.81 28.03
C ALA A 182 -19.39 22.24 27.69
N THR A 183 -19.67 22.54 26.43
CA THR A 183 -20.13 23.85 25.97
C THR A 183 -21.51 24.17 26.55
N SER A 184 -22.43 23.21 26.61
CA SER A 184 -23.74 23.38 27.25
C SER A 184 -23.61 23.71 28.75
N THR A 185 -22.71 23.03 29.45
CA THR A 185 -22.41 23.32 30.85
C THR A 185 -21.79 24.70 30.99
N ALA A 186 -20.81 25.06 30.17
CA ALA A 186 -20.15 26.38 30.21
C ALA A 186 -21.15 27.53 29.92
N GLU A 187 -22.09 27.32 28.98
CA GLU A 187 -23.15 28.29 28.68
C GLU A 187 -24.05 28.52 29.89
N ALA A 188 -24.50 27.44 30.56
CA ALA A 188 -25.32 27.53 31.73
C ALA A 188 -24.62 28.28 32.88
N THR A 189 -23.32 28.03 33.09
CA THR A 189 -22.52 28.71 34.11
C THR A 189 -22.27 30.17 33.79
N ALA A 190 -21.99 30.52 32.54
CA ALA A 190 -21.82 31.91 32.09
C ALA A 190 -23.11 32.71 32.25
N LYS A 191 -24.27 32.13 31.94
CA LYS A 191 -25.58 32.75 32.21
C LYS A 191 -25.85 32.95 33.69
N LEU A 192 -25.52 31.97 34.53
CA LEU A 192 -25.65 32.10 36.00
C LEU A 192 -24.72 33.20 36.54
N ALA A 193 -23.46 33.23 36.11
CA ALA A 193 -22.50 34.25 36.49
C ALA A 193 -22.96 35.67 36.12
N SER A 194 -23.56 35.84 34.92
CA SER A 194 -24.15 37.11 34.52
C SER A 194 -25.27 37.55 35.44
N LYS A 195 -26.21 36.67 35.79
CA LYS A 195 -27.33 36.96 36.71
C LYS A 195 -26.85 37.30 38.12
N LEU A 196 -25.87 36.55 38.62
CA LEU A 196 -25.28 36.85 39.94
C LEU A 196 -24.53 38.20 39.95
N GLY A 197 -23.96 38.57 38.82
CA GLY A 197 -23.33 39.88 38.64
C GLY A 197 -24.33 41.04 38.62
N GLU A 198 -25.49 40.87 38.00
CA GLU A 198 -26.59 41.86 37.99
C GLU A 198 -27.12 42.12 39.40
N THR A 199 -27.12 41.11 40.28
CA THR A 199 -27.51 41.25 41.68
C THR A 199 -26.37 41.71 42.59
N GLY A 200 -25.18 41.98 42.07
CA GLY A 200 -24.00 42.35 42.86
C GLY A 200 -23.37 41.20 43.64
N SER A 201 -23.88 39.98 43.52
CA SER A 201 -23.40 38.79 44.25
C SER A 201 -22.10 38.23 43.61
N LEU A 202 -21.73 38.64 42.38
CA LEU A 202 -20.53 38.23 41.71
C LEU A 202 -19.75 39.43 41.16
N ASN A 203 -18.45 39.47 41.35
CA ASN A 203 -17.60 40.53 40.84
C ASN A 203 -17.39 40.40 39.29
N LYS A 204 -17.02 41.50 38.65
CA LYS A 204 -16.84 41.55 37.16
C LYS A 204 -15.72 40.63 36.66
N LEU A 205 -14.68 40.37 37.47
CA LEU A 205 -13.57 39.51 37.09
C LEU A 205 -14.05 38.06 36.93
N ASP A 206 -14.83 37.58 37.90
CA ASP A 206 -15.32 36.22 37.91
C ASP A 206 -16.40 35.99 36.82
N GLN A 207 -17.26 36.99 36.58
CA GLN A 207 -18.16 36.96 35.40
C GLN A 207 -17.39 36.85 34.09
N ALA A 208 -16.33 37.66 33.92
CA ALA A 208 -15.50 37.59 32.73
C ALA A 208 -14.81 36.23 32.54
N ARG A 209 -14.33 35.62 33.65
CA ARG A 209 -13.74 34.26 33.62
C ARG A 209 -14.71 33.20 33.08
N GLU A 210 -15.97 33.24 33.49
CA GLU A 210 -16.96 32.27 33.02
C GLU A 210 -17.38 32.52 31.58
N GLN A 211 -17.43 33.78 31.13
CA GLN A 211 -17.67 34.10 29.74
C GLN A 211 -16.52 33.70 28.85
N VAL A 212 -15.25 33.89 29.27
CA VAL A 212 -14.07 33.39 28.55
C VAL A 212 -14.09 31.87 28.43
N PHE A 213 -14.40 31.16 29.51
CA PHE A 213 -14.48 29.70 29.46
C PHE A 213 -15.56 29.21 28.48
N TYR A 214 -16.73 29.83 28.43
CA TYR A 214 -17.75 29.51 27.46
C TYR A 214 -17.29 29.81 26.03
N ALA A 215 -16.63 30.96 25.79
CA ALA A 215 -16.12 31.32 24.47
C ALA A 215 -15.02 30.34 24.01
N GLU A 216 -14.07 29.98 24.87
CA GLU A 216 -13.01 29.02 24.57
C GLU A 216 -13.58 27.63 24.28
N THR A 217 -14.49 27.12 25.10
CA THR A 217 -15.13 25.81 24.89
C THR A 217 -15.95 25.78 23.60
N THR A 218 -16.59 26.89 23.25
CA THR A 218 -17.30 27.02 21.95
C THR A 218 -16.34 26.97 20.78
N ALA A 219 -15.19 27.63 20.85
CA ALA A 219 -14.15 27.59 19.81
C ALA A 219 -13.55 26.17 19.70
N GLU A 220 -13.31 25.49 20.83
CA GLU A 220 -12.85 24.10 20.85
C GLU A 220 -13.86 23.14 20.21
N LEU A 221 -15.17 23.31 20.48
CA LEU A 221 -16.22 22.53 19.84
C LEU A 221 -16.25 22.73 18.31
N ALA A 222 -16.09 23.99 17.87
CA ALA A 222 -16.02 24.28 16.43
C ALA A 222 -14.81 23.56 15.77
N SER A 223 -13.64 23.60 16.43
CA SER A 223 -12.43 22.90 15.97
C SER A 223 -12.62 21.38 15.94
N ALA A 224 -13.23 20.80 17.00
CA ALA A 224 -13.50 19.37 17.06
C ALA A 224 -14.49 18.91 15.95
N ARG A 225 -15.50 19.71 15.66
CA ARG A 225 -16.44 19.44 14.54
C ARG A 225 -15.73 19.46 13.19
N GLN A 226 -14.82 20.41 12.98
CA GLN A 226 -14.00 20.47 11.78
C GLN A 226 -13.08 19.24 11.65
N GLU A 227 -12.42 18.83 12.74
CA GLU A 227 -11.58 17.62 12.72
C GLU A 227 -12.40 16.36 12.48
N ALA A 228 -13.60 16.22 13.06
CA ALA A 228 -14.49 15.10 12.81
C ALA A 228 -14.93 15.03 11.35
N ALA A 229 -15.27 16.18 10.75
CA ALA A 229 -15.59 16.26 9.32
C ALA A 229 -14.39 15.86 8.46
N SER A 230 -13.20 16.38 8.76
CA SER A 230 -11.96 16.06 8.03
C SER A 230 -11.58 14.58 8.17
N ALA A 231 -11.71 14.01 9.36
CA ALA A 231 -11.46 12.58 9.59
C ALA A 231 -12.45 11.71 8.81
N ARG A 232 -13.74 12.08 8.76
CA ARG A 232 -14.76 11.40 7.96
C ARG A 232 -14.42 11.43 6.48
N GLU A 233 -14.00 12.58 5.93
CA GLU A 233 -13.59 12.71 4.54
C GLU A 233 -12.35 11.86 4.20
N ARG A 234 -11.39 11.73 5.13
CA ARG A 234 -10.25 10.80 4.96
C ARG A 234 -10.73 9.35 4.85
N LEU A 235 -11.71 8.96 5.69
CA LEU A 235 -12.30 7.62 5.62
C LEU A 235 -13.06 7.41 4.31
N VAL A 236 -13.87 8.37 3.86
CA VAL A 236 -14.60 8.34 2.58
C VAL A 236 -13.65 8.07 1.41
N ARG A 237 -12.50 8.76 1.35
CA ARG A 237 -11.49 8.53 0.31
C ARG A 237 -10.93 7.11 0.31
N LEU A 238 -10.65 6.56 1.49
CA LEU A 238 -10.14 5.18 1.60
C LEU A 238 -11.20 4.15 1.22
N LEU A 239 -12.47 4.42 1.53
CA LEU A 239 -13.60 3.56 1.14
C LEU A 239 -13.95 3.70 -0.36
N GLY A 240 -13.47 4.74 -1.04
CA GLY A 240 -13.80 5.04 -2.44
C GLY A 240 -15.27 5.38 -2.64
N LEU A 241 -15.95 5.95 -1.62
CA LEU A 241 -17.37 6.28 -1.66
C LEU A 241 -17.60 7.67 -2.25
N TRP A 242 -18.74 7.84 -2.91
CA TRP A 242 -19.17 9.12 -3.49
C TRP A 242 -20.72 9.18 -3.65
N GLY A 243 -21.24 10.37 -3.88
CA GLY A 243 -22.69 10.55 -4.16
C GLY A 243 -23.58 10.11 -2.99
N SER A 244 -24.54 9.22 -3.27
CA SER A 244 -25.52 8.72 -2.30
C SER A 244 -24.90 7.88 -1.17
N ASP A 245 -23.72 7.33 -1.37
CA ASP A 245 -23.08 6.41 -0.43
C ASP A 245 -22.39 7.11 0.74
N LEU A 246 -22.33 8.44 0.73
CA LEU A 246 -21.80 9.26 1.81
C LEU A 246 -22.61 9.22 3.10
N GLY A 247 -23.87 8.73 3.03
CA GLY A 247 -24.82 8.67 4.16
C GLY A 247 -24.60 7.50 5.14
N PHE A 248 -23.47 6.82 5.10
CA PHE A 248 -23.19 5.69 5.99
C PHE A 248 -23.14 6.09 7.47
N ARG A 249 -23.50 5.14 8.33
CA ARG A 249 -23.54 5.34 9.80
C ARG A 249 -22.32 4.70 10.44
N LEU A 250 -21.79 5.40 11.46
CA LEU A 250 -20.68 4.91 12.30
C LEU A 250 -21.20 4.81 13.74
N PRO A 251 -20.59 3.99 14.60
CA PRO A 251 -20.78 4.08 16.05
C PRO A 251 -20.35 5.46 16.59
N ASP A 252 -21.02 5.91 17.64
CA ASP A 252 -20.75 7.22 18.22
C ASP A 252 -19.48 7.25 19.07
N ARG A 253 -18.98 6.08 19.51
CA ARG A 253 -17.88 5.98 20.49
C ARG A 253 -16.88 4.91 20.10
N LEU A 254 -15.64 5.10 20.55
CA LEU A 254 -14.59 4.11 20.47
C LEU A 254 -14.95 2.81 21.22
N PRO A 255 -14.57 1.63 20.70
CA PRO A 255 -14.78 0.36 21.40
C PRO A 255 -14.14 0.35 22.80
N ALA A 256 -14.71 -0.44 23.72
CA ALA A 256 -14.12 -0.62 25.05
C ALA A 256 -12.71 -1.22 24.96
N LEU A 257 -11.84 -0.90 25.94
CA LEU A 257 -10.53 -1.53 26.05
C LEU A 257 -10.69 -3.03 26.32
N PRO A 258 -9.80 -3.87 25.77
CA PRO A 258 -9.75 -5.29 26.14
C PRO A 258 -9.39 -5.43 27.64
N ARG A 259 -9.78 -6.52 28.24
CA ARG A 259 -9.48 -6.77 29.67
C ARG A 259 -7.98 -6.82 29.96
N GLN A 260 -7.21 -7.40 29.03
CA GLN A 260 -5.75 -7.50 29.09
C GLN A 260 -5.18 -7.27 27.68
N PRO A 261 -4.00 -6.65 27.57
CA PRO A 261 -3.30 -6.52 26.31
C PRO A 261 -2.72 -7.88 25.90
N ARG A 262 -2.58 -8.12 24.60
CA ARG A 262 -1.97 -9.35 24.09
C ARG A 262 -0.49 -9.38 24.45
N ALA A 263 -0.03 -10.51 25.00
CA ALA A 263 1.40 -10.79 25.15
C ALA A 263 1.90 -11.42 23.83
N LEU A 264 2.97 -10.84 23.27
CA LEU A 264 3.59 -11.29 22.02
C LEU A 264 5.09 -11.55 22.29
N PRO A 265 5.43 -12.66 22.97
CA PRO A 265 6.82 -13.05 23.11
C PRO A 265 7.37 -13.42 21.73
N GLY A 266 8.54 -12.90 21.37
CA GLY A 266 9.17 -13.23 20.09
C GLY A 266 8.71 -12.41 18.89
N ILE A 267 8.04 -11.27 19.09
CA ILE A 267 7.53 -10.41 18.03
C ILE A 267 8.56 -10.03 16.96
N GLU A 268 9.86 -9.93 17.33
CA GLU A 268 10.94 -9.66 16.38
C GLU A 268 11.15 -10.81 15.40
N VAL A 269 11.03 -12.06 15.88
CA VAL A 269 11.12 -13.25 15.04
C VAL A 269 9.92 -13.33 14.13
N ASP A 270 8.73 -13.09 14.68
CA ASP A 270 7.48 -13.09 13.91
C ASP A 270 7.54 -12.04 12.79
N ALA A 271 8.00 -10.82 13.09
CA ALA A 271 8.13 -9.76 12.10
C ALA A 271 9.13 -10.13 10.99
N VAL A 272 10.33 -10.65 11.32
CA VAL A 272 11.33 -11.05 10.30
C VAL A 272 10.85 -12.22 9.45
N THR A 273 9.97 -13.07 9.99
CA THR A 273 9.45 -14.25 9.28
C THR A 273 8.27 -13.89 8.38
N HIS A 274 7.33 -13.08 8.84
CA HIS A 274 6.06 -12.85 8.17
C HIS A 274 6.00 -11.56 7.35
N ARG A 275 6.91 -10.59 7.57
CA ARG A 275 6.86 -9.32 6.84
C ARG A 275 7.04 -9.49 5.34
N ILE A 276 6.03 -9.10 4.60
CA ILE A 276 5.96 -9.24 3.14
C ILE A 276 7.03 -8.37 2.46
N ASP A 277 7.29 -7.17 2.94
CA ASP A 277 8.30 -6.26 2.38
C ASP A 277 9.74 -6.80 2.50
N LEU A 278 10.02 -7.63 3.54
CA LEU A 278 11.29 -8.35 3.65
C LEU A 278 11.35 -9.54 2.68
N GLN A 279 10.22 -10.24 2.48
CA GLN A 279 10.13 -11.32 1.49
C GLN A 279 10.35 -10.77 0.07
N ILE A 280 9.76 -9.61 -0.26
CA ILE A 280 10.00 -8.90 -1.53
C ILE A 280 11.48 -8.62 -1.72
N ALA A 281 12.17 -8.08 -0.71
CA ALA A 281 13.60 -7.77 -0.79
C ALA A 281 14.47 -9.02 -0.93
N ARG A 282 14.10 -10.16 -0.32
CA ARG A 282 14.79 -11.45 -0.51
C ARG A 282 14.64 -11.97 -1.95
N ILE A 283 13.43 -11.88 -2.51
CA ILE A 283 13.18 -12.28 -3.89
C ILE A 283 13.91 -11.35 -4.87
N GLU A 284 14.00 -10.06 -4.56
CA GLU A 284 14.78 -9.10 -5.35
C GLU A 284 16.26 -9.48 -5.39
N LEU A 285 16.84 -9.82 -4.26
CA LEU A 285 18.23 -10.27 -4.18
C LEU A 285 18.46 -11.57 -4.98
N ASP A 286 17.55 -12.55 -4.88
CA ASP A 286 17.62 -13.79 -5.69
C ASP A 286 17.52 -13.49 -7.20
N THR A 287 16.62 -12.59 -7.58
CA THR A 287 16.47 -12.14 -8.97
C THR A 287 17.73 -11.48 -9.51
N LEU A 288 18.37 -10.63 -8.70
CA LEU A 288 19.63 -9.97 -9.07
C LEU A 288 20.81 -10.95 -9.13
N ALA A 289 20.86 -11.97 -8.25
CA ALA A 289 21.85 -13.03 -8.33
C ALA A 289 21.72 -13.82 -9.66
N LYS A 290 20.49 -14.18 -10.05
CA LYS A 290 20.22 -14.86 -11.34
C LYS A 290 20.60 -13.97 -12.53
N SER A 291 20.32 -12.68 -12.46
CA SER A 291 20.68 -11.71 -13.48
C SER A 291 22.20 -11.53 -13.61
N LEU A 292 22.93 -11.50 -12.47
CA LEU A 292 24.38 -11.44 -12.45
C LEU A 292 24.98 -12.68 -13.13
N ASN A 293 24.51 -13.88 -12.77
CA ASN A 293 24.99 -15.13 -13.38
C ASN A 293 24.74 -15.15 -14.90
N LEU A 294 23.59 -14.65 -15.37
CA LEU A 294 23.30 -14.53 -16.80
C LEU A 294 24.25 -13.52 -17.48
N THR A 295 24.51 -12.38 -16.83
CA THR A 295 25.44 -11.35 -17.32
C THR A 295 26.87 -11.90 -17.43
N GLU A 296 27.33 -12.68 -16.48
CA GLU A 296 28.62 -13.36 -16.52
C GLU A 296 28.68 -14.40 -17.65
N ALA A 297 27.64 -15.22 -17.80
CA ALA A 297 27.54 -16.23 -18.85
C ALA A 297 27.56 -15.63 -20.27
N THR A 298 26.95 -14.44 -20.45
CA THR A 298 26.91 -13.72 -21.72
C THR A 298 27.97 -12.63 -21.85
N ARG A 299 29.01 -12.65 -21.01
CA ARG A 299 30.03 -11.60 -20.91
C ARG A 299 30.68 -11.27 -22.24
N PHE A 300 31.04 -12.28 -23.03
CA PHE A 300 31.82 -12.15 -24.26
C PHE A 300 30.98 -12.08 -25.53
N VAL A 301 29.69 -12.37 -25.46
CA VAL A 301 28.76 -12.33 -26.60
C VAL A 301 27.51 -11.60 -26.20
N THR A 302 27.28 -10.43 -26.80
CA THR A 302 26.14 -9.57 -26.45
C THR A 302 25.00 -9.65 -27.46
N LEU A 303 25.33 -10.10 -28.67
CA LEU A 303 24.38 -10.28 -29.75
C LEU A 303 24.85 -11.50 -30.59
N LEU A 304 23.91 -12.37 -30.96
CA LEU A 304 24.15 -13.47 -31.87
C LEU A 304 22.90 -13.69 -32.72
N ASP A 305 22.91 -13.10 -33.91
CA ASP A 305 21.83 -13.22 -34.87
C ASP A 305 22.22 -14.13 -36.01
N VAL A 306 21.28 -14.91 -36.51
CA VAL A 306 21.43 -15.71 -37.71
C VAL A 306 20.32 -15.34 -38.69
N ALA A 307 20.69 -14.98 -39.89
CA ALA A 307 19.79 -14.61 -40.95
C ALA A 307 19.88 -15.56 -42.16
N GLY A 308 18.72 -15.93 -42.69
CA GLY A 308 18.60 -16.55 -44.00
C GLY A 308 18.26 -15.49 -45.03
N ILE A 309 19.04 -15.41 -46.11
CA ILE A 309 18.91 -14.39 -47.16
C ILE A 309 18.56 -15.07 -48.48
N GLU A 310 17.58 -14.55 -49.21
CA GLU A 310 17.26 -14.88 -50.60
C GLU A 310 17.24 -13.57 -51.39
N ARG A 311 18.15 -13.48 -52.39
CA ARG A 311 18.28 -12.36 -53.32
C ARG A 311 17.85 -12.78 -54.69
N LYS A 312 16.99 -12.03 -55.35
CA LYS A 312 16.54 -12.22 -56.71
C LYS A 312 16.87 -10.98 -57.52
N THR A 313 17.80 -11.14 -58.49
CA THR A 313 18.22 -10.07 -59.38
C THR A 313 17.59 -10.27 -60.75
N ARG A 314 17.05 -9.21 -61.29
CA ARG A 314 16.56 -9.14 -62.66
C ARG A 314 17.24 -7.97 -63.35
N ASP A 315 18.03 -8.29 -64.37
CA ASP A 315 18.75 -7.36 -65.23
C ASP A 315 18.18 -7.45 -66.66
N PRO A 316 17.97 -6.32 -67.34
CA PRO A 316 17.51 -6.37 -68.78
C PRO A 316 18.40 -7.17 -69.73
N GLU A 317 19.70 -7.19 -69.41
CA GLU A 317 20.72 -7.84 -70.35
C GLU A 317 21.09 -9.28 -69.91
N SER A 318 20.56 -9.74 -68.73
CA SER A 318 20.92 -11.06 -68.21
C SER A 318 19.68 -11.86 -67.78
N ALA A 319 19.79 -13.18 -67.78
CA ALA A 319 18.75 -14.05 -67.29
C ALA A 319 18.57 -13.81 -65.78
N PRO A 320 17.30 -13.72 -65.22
CA PRO A 320 17.06 -13.57 -63.83
C PRO A 320 17.73 -14.68 -63.06
N PHE A 321 18.53 -14.32 -62.04
CA PHE A 321 19.14 -15.30 -61.14
C PHE A 321 18.75 -15.10 -59.69
N ARG A 322 18.87 -16.17 -58.89
CA ARG A 322 18.51 -16.24 -57.50
C ARG A 322 19.69 -16.76 -56.71
N GLU A 323 20.06 -15.97 -55.70
CA GLU A 323 21.07 -16.32 -54.73
C GLU A 323 20.41 -16.66 -53.38
N ARG A 324 21.00 -17.56 -52.65
CA ARG A 324 20.62 -17.90 -51.29
C ARG A 324 21.88 -17.94 -50.44
N GLY A 325 21.79 -17.30 -49.28
CA GLY A 325 22.89 -17.23 -48.32
C GLY A 325 22.40 -17.24 -46.90
N PHE A 326 23.32 -17.21 -46.01
CA PHE A 326 23.09 -16.96 -44.61
C PHE A 326 24.03 -15.84 -44.13
N ASP A 327 23.60 -15.10 -43.14
CA ASP A 327 24.41 -14.09 -42.45
C ASP A 327 24.42 -14.42 -40.96
N ILE A 328 25.60 -14.26 -40.33
CA ILE A 328 25.74 -14.42 -38.88
C ILE A 328 26.34 -13.14 -38.36
N GLN A 329 25.58 -12.47 -37.50
CA GLN A 329 26.00 -11.26 -36.85
C GLN A 329 26.24 -11.54 -35.36
N PHE A 330 27.43 -11.18 -34.89
CA PHE A 330 27.74 -11.26 -33.47
C PHE A 330 28.51 -10.01 -33.01
N GLN A 331 28.26 -9.63 -31.78
CA GLN A 331 28.92 -8.49 -31.15
C GLN A 331 29.81 -8.98 -30.02
N ILE A 332 31.10 -8.63 -30.10
CA ILE A 332 32.10 -8.94 -29.08
C ILE A 332 32.55 -7.63 -28.43
N PRO A 333 32.46 -7.49 -27.08
CA PRO A 333 32.92 -6.29 -26.37
C PRO A 333 34.46 -6.29 -26.26
N ILE A 334 35.15 -5.95 -27.33
CA ILE A 334 36.61 -6.02 -27.43
C ILE A 334 37.36 -4.98 -26.58
N PHE A 335 36.69 -3.87 -26.24
CA PHE A 335 37.32 -2.76 -25.51
C PHE A 335 37.33 -2.98 -24.00
N ASP A 336 36.34 -3.63 -23.41
CA ASP A 336 36.21 -3.86 -21.98
C ASP A 336 36.08 -5.35 -21.60
N GLY A 337 36.00 -6.25 -22.58
CA GLY A 337 35.79 -7.68 -22.37
C GLY A 337 34.49 -7.98 -21.61
N GLY A 338 33.51 -7.05 -21.64
CA GLY A 338 32.27 -7.15 -20.89
C GLY A 338 32.39 -6.92 -19.37
N GLU A 339 33.58 -6.46 -18.90
CA GLU A 339 33.84 -6.28 -17.46
C GLU A 339 32.96 -5.19 -16.84
N VAL A 340 32.70 -4.12 -17.58
CA VAL A 340 31.84 -3.00 -17.10
C VAL A 340 30.44 -3.50 -16.72
N ARG A 341 29.82 -4.32 -17.57
CA ARG A 341 28.48 -4.89 -17.33
C ARG A 341 28.47 -5.83 -16.12
N VAL A 342 29.46 -6.70 -16.01
CA VAL A 342 29.61 -7.62 -14.87
C VAL A 342 29.79 -6.83 -13.58
N ARG A 343 30.64 -5.79 -13.59
CA ARG A 343 30.86 -4.94 -12.42
C ARG A 343 29.60 -4.18 -12.00
N GLN A 344 28.85 -3.62 -12.96
CA GLN A 344 27.57 -2.97 -12.68
C GLN A 344 26.56 -3.95 -12.06
N ALA A 345 26.45 -5.17 -12.59
CA ALA A 345 25.58 -6.19 -12.03
C ALA A 345 26.01 -6.61 -10.61
N THR A 346 27.31 -6.77 -10.37
CA THR A 346 27.89 -7.09 -9.05
C THR A 346 27.60 -5.98 -8.03
N GLU A 347 27.81 -4.71 -8.39
CA GLU A 347 27.53 -3.60 -7.47
C GLU A 347 26.04 -3.44 -7.20
N THR A 348 25.19 -3.71 -8.19
CA THR A 348 23.72 -3.72 -8.01
C THR A 348 23.29 -4.81 -7.03
N TYR A 349 23.87 -6.02 -7.15
CA TYR A 349 23.64 -7.11 -6.20
C TYR A 349 24.11 -6.74 -4.79
N ASN A 350 25.32 -6.20 -4.64
CA ASN A 350 25.87 -5.77 -3.35
C ASN A 350 25.02 -4.67 -2.70
N GLN A 351 24.52 -3.73 -3.49
CA GLN A 351 23.61 -2.69 -3.02
C GLN A 351 22.30 -3.30 -2.48
N ALA A 352 21.70 -4.24 -3.20
CA ALA A 352 20.49 -4.92 -2.77
C ALA A 352 20.73 -5.75 -1.49
N PHE A 353 21.88 -6.42 -1.38
CA PHE A 353 22.27 -7.16 -0.18
C PHE A 353 22.34 -6.25 1.05
N ASN A 354 23.01 -5.10 0.92
CA ASN A 354 23.13 -4.14 2.01
C ASN A 354 21.74 -3.55 2.41
N ARG A 355 20.89 -3.24 1.43
CA ARG A 355 19.52 -2.78 1.67
C ARG A 355 18.66 -3.85 2.37
N LEU A 356 18.81 -5.13 1.98
CA LEU A 356 18.10 -6.23 2.66
C LEU A 356 18.54 -6.34 4.12
N THR A 357 19.84 -6.22 4.40
CA THR A 357 20.39 -6.27 5.75
C THR A 357 19.88 -5.10 6.59
N GLU A 358 19.95 -3.88 6.07
CA GLU A 358 19.41 -2.68 6.71
C GLU A 358 17.92 -2.85 7.03
N LYS A 359 17.13 -3.31 6.05
CA LYS A 359 15.70 -3.55 6.21
C LYS A 359 15.42 -4.58 7.32
N ALA A 360 16.18 -5.66 7.40
CA ALA A 360 16.02 -6.67 8.44
C ALA A 360 16.33 -6.13 9.85
N ILE A 361 17.32 -5.24 9.98
CA ILE A 361 17.66 -4.56 11.24
C ILE A 361 16.52 -3.61 11.64
N ASN A 362 16.04 -2.79 10.70
CA ASN A 362 14.97 -1.83 10.93
C ASN A 362 13.67 -2.53 11.35
N ILE A 363 13.30 -3.63 10.69
CA ILE A 363 12.11 -4.43 11.01
C ILE A 363 12.12 -4.91 12.46
N ARG A 364 13.26 -5.41 12.96
CA ARG A 364 13.38 -5.83 14.37
C ARG A 364 13.16 -4.67 15.33
N SER A 365 13.75 -3.53 15.02
CA SER A 365 13.60 -2.30 15.82
C SER A 365 12.17 -1.79 15.83
N GLU A 366 11.54 -1.70 14.64
CA GLU A 366 10.15 -1.29 14.47
C GLU A 366 9.17 -2.20 15.22
N ALA A 367 9.36 -3.51 15.16
CA ALA A 367 8.51 -4.47 15.85
C ALA A 367 8.61 -4.32 17.38
N ARG A 368 9.83 -4.14 17.92
CA ARG A 368 10.03 -3.88 19.36
C ARG A 368 9.40 -2.57 19.80
N ASP A 369 9.59 -1.53 19.01
CA ASP A 369 9.04 -0.20 19.32
C ASP A 369 7.53 -0.22 19.27
N ALA A 370 6.92 -0.74 18.21
CA ALA A 370 5.48 -0.88 18.08
C ALA A 370 4.85 -1.68 19.25
N TYR A 371 5.53 -2.73 19.70
CA TYR A 371 5.06 -3.49 20.86
C TYR A 371 5.15 -2.72 22.17
N ARG A 372 6.22 -1.94 22.38
CA ARG A 372 6.36 -1.06 23.55
C ARG A 372 5.29 0.02 23.54
N VAL A 373 5.07 0.69 22.43
CA VAL A 373 4.04 1.71 22.27
C VAL A 373 2.66 1.10 22.51
N TYR A 374 2.36 -0.07 21.96
CA TYR A 374 1.09 -0.78 22.22
C TYR A 374 0.87 -1.07 23.70
N ARG A 375 1.89 -1.59 24.41
CA ARG A 375 1.79 -1.88 25.84
C ARG A 375 1.61 -0.62 26.67
N SER A 376 2.44 0.39 26.44
CA SER A 376 2.38 1.66 27.17
C SER A 376 1.04 2.39 26.93
N SER A 377 0.54 2.42 25.68
CA SER A 377 -0.76 3.04 25.38
C SER A 377 -1.92 2.31 26.06
N TYR A 378 -1.84 0.96 26.18
CA TYR A 378 -2.82 0.21 26.95
C TYR A 378 -2.79 0.60 28.44
N ASP A 379 -1.61 0.62 29.03
CA ASP A 379 -1.45 0.92 30.48
C ASP A 379 -1.95 2.32 30.78
N ILE A 380 -1.64 3.31 29.93
CA ILE A 380 -2.15 4.69 30.07
C ILE A 380 -3.67 4.73 29.95
N ALA A 381 -4.24 4.13 28.89
CA ALA A 381 -5.69 4.14 28.68
C ALA A 381 -6.45 3.40 29.79
N ALA A 382 -5.89 2.27 30.27
CA ALA A 382 -6.44 1.52 31.39
C ALA A 382 -6.39 2.30 32.73
N HIS A 383 -5.30 3.03 32.97
CA HIS A 383 -5.16 3.90 34.12
C HIS A 383 -6.23 5.00 34.14
N TYR A 384 -6.43 5.70 33.01
CA TYR A 384 -7.53 6.66 32.91
C TYR A 384 -8.89 6.04 33.19
N GLN A 385 -9.17 4.87 32.61
CA GLN A 385 -10.49 4.23 32.73
C GLN A 385 -10.74 3.65 34.11
N ARG A 386 -9.72 3.09 34.79
CA ARG A 386 -9.88 2.34 36.05
C ARG A 386 -9.65 3.18 37.28
N GLU A 387 -8.86 4.24 37.18
CA GLU A 387 -8.45 5.06 38.32
C GLU A 387 -8.88 6.53 38.18
N VAL A 388 -8.42 7.22 37.13
CA VAL A 388 -8.63 8.67 37.00
C VAL A 388 -10.10 9.03 36.90
N LEU A 389 -10.84 8.39 35.96
CA LEU A 389 -12.25 8.71 35.72
C LEU A 389 -13.17 8.36 36.92
N PRO A 390 -13.00 7.19 37.58
CA PRO A 390 -13.77 6.90 38.83
C PRO A 390 -13.49 7.89 39.94
N LEU A 391 -12.22 8.26 40.16
CA LEU A 391 -11.87 9.25 41.20
C LEU A 391 -12.44 10.63 40.85
N ARG A 392 -12.39 11.07 39.60
CA ARG A 392 -13.04 12.32 39.16
C ARG A 392 -14.55 12.29 39.37
N LYS A 393 -15.19 11.14 39.17
CA LYS A 393 -16.61 10.98 39.46
C LYS A 393 -16.90 11.19 40.96
N ILE A 394 -16.13 10.53 41.84
CA ILE A 394 -16.28 10.70 43.32
C ILE A 394 -16.07 12.16 43.72
N ILE A 395 -15.01 12.81 43.21
CA ILE A 395 -14.74 14.23 43.52
C ILE A 395 -15.91 15.11 43.06
N THR A 396 -16.43 14.90 41.87
CA THR A 396 -17.57 15.67 41.31
C THR A 396 -18.82 15.48 42.19
N GLU A 397 -19.14 14.25 42.59
CA GLU A 397 -20.30 13.94 43.46
C GLU A 397 -20.14 14.59 44.83
N GLU A 398 -18.97 14.50 45.45
CA GLU A 398 -18.68 15.13 46.75
C GLU A 398 -18.72 16.66 46.68
N MET A 399 -18.18 17.27 45.62
CA MET A 399 -18.23 18.71 45.38
C MET A 399 -19.67 19.20 45.20
N GLN A 400 -20.54 18.43 44.53
CA GLN A 400 -21.96 18.75 44.39
C GLN A 400 -22.68 18.71 45.74
N LEU A 401 -22.39 17.71 46.60
CA LEU A 401 -22.94 17.62 47.97
C LEU A 401 -22.51 18.78 48.85
N ARG A 402 -21.22 19.15 48.82
CA ARG A 402 -20.69 20.28 49.56
C ARG A 402 -21.24 21.62 49.07
N PHE A 403 -21.42 21.78 47.78
CA PHE A 403 -22.05 22.96 47.20
C PHE A 403 -23.52 23.07 47.65
N SER A 404 -24.30 21.98 47.60
CA SER A 404 -25.70 21.98 48.03
C SER A 404 -25.86 22.25 49.53
N SER A 405 -24.86 21.91 50.35
CA SER A 405 -24.79 22.22 51.78
C SER A 405 -24.13 23.56 52.12
N MET A 406 -23.84 24.39 51.09
CA MET A 406 -23.22 25.73 51.22
C MET A 406 -21.81 25.71 51.85
N GLN A 407 -21.10 24.58 51.78
CA GLN A 407 -19.73 24.42 52.32
C GLN A 407 -18.63 24.89 51.37
N ILE A 408 -18.92 24.94 50.08
CA ILE A 408 -18.01 25.45 49.05
C ILE A 408 -18.74 26.47 48.18
N ASP A 409 -17.97 27.32 47.53
CA ASP A 409 -18.49 28.29 46.59
C ASP A 409 -18.70 27.65 45.17
N VAL A 410 -19.36 28.37 44.32
CA VAL A 410 -19.63 27.94 42.93
C VAL A 410 -18.33 27.81 42.13
N PHE A 411 -17.29 28.60 42.45
CA PHE A 411 -16.02 28.56 41.70
C PHE A 411 -15.24 27.28 41.91
N ALA A 412 -15.27 26.74 43.14
CA ALA A 412 -14.68 25.43 43.41
C ALA A 412 -15.35 24.34 42.57
N LEU A 413 -16.70 24.36 42.47
CA LEU A 413 -17.46 23.42 41.64
C LEU A 413 -17.12 23.57 40.14
N LEU A 414 -17.03 24.81 39.63
CA LEU A 414 -16.71 25.10 38.24
C LEU A 414 -15.27 24.70 37.87
N THR A 415 -14.33 24.91 38.82
CA THR A 415 -12.94 24.47 38.65
C THR A 415 -12.87 22.95 38.48
N GLU A 416 -13.61 22.21 39.33
CA GLU A 416 -13.69 20.74 39.18
C GLU A 416 -14.32 20.31 37.84
N ALA A 417 -15.38 20.99 37.38
CA ALA A 417 -15.99 20.71 36.09
C ALA A 417 -14.98 20.86 34.95
N ARG A 418 -14.16 21.92 34.95
CA ARG A 418 -13.06 22.11 33.95
C ARG A 418 -12.03 20.99 34.03
N GLN A 419 -11.60 20.61 35.21
CA GLN A 419 -10.63 19.52 35.41
C GLN A 419 -11.21 18.17 34.99
N ARG A 420 -12.50 17.92 35.20
CA ARG A 420 -13.19 16.73 34.73
C ARG A 420 -13.23 16.66 33.21
N ILE A 421 -13.56 17.77 32.52
CA ILE A 421 -13.55 17.86 31.04
C ILE A 421 -12.15 17.56 30.53
N ALA A 422 -11.09 18.13 31.10
CA ALA A 422 -9.70 17.85 30.71
C ALA A 422 -9.33 16.36 30.90
N SER A 423 -9.77 15.73 32.02
CA SER A 423 -9.52 14.31 32.25
C SER A 423 -10.28 13.39 31.28
N LEU A 424 -11.52 13.73 30.93
CA LEU A 424 -12.32 13.00 29.95
C LEU A 424 -11.70 13.09 28.53
N ARG A 425 -11.20 14.28 28.15
CA ARG A 425 -10.48 14.52 26.92
C ARG A 425 -9.23 13.63 26.83
N ALA A 426 -8.39 13.67 27.87
CA ALA A 426 -7.20 12.86 27.96
C ALA A 426 -7.51 11.34 27.91
N ALA A 427 -8.62 10.91 28.48
CA ALA A 427 -9.07 9.52 28.42
C ALA A 427 -9.51 9.10 27.01
N ILE A 428 -10.18 9.98 26.25
CA ILE A 428 -10.54 9.74 24.85
C ILE A 428 -9.27 9.62 24.00
N ASP A 429 -8.32 10.55 24.17
CA ASP A 429 -7.05 10.56 23.46
C ASP A 429 -6.24 9.29 23.77
N ALA A 430 -6.09 8.92 25.03
CA ALA A 430 -5.38 7.70 25.43
C ALA A 430 -6.02 6.42 24.83
N LYS A 431 -7.35 6.37 24.79
CA LYS A 431 -8.08 5.26 24.20
C LYS A 431 -7.92 5.19 22.68
N ARG A 432 -7.93 6.34 22.00
CA ARG A 432 -7.60 6.46 20.56
C ARG A 432 -6.19 5.93 20.29
N ASP A 433 -5.21 6.40 21.06
CA ASP A 433 -3.80 6.07 20.88
C ASP A 433 -3.55 4.58 21.09
N PHE A 434 -4.23 3.94 22.04
CA PHE A 434 -4.20 2.48 22.20
C PHE A 434 -4.69 1.75 20.93
N TRP A 435 -5.85 2.14 20.38
CA TRP A 435 -6.40 1.48 19.20
C TRP A 435 -5.55 1.72 17.95
N LEU A 436 -4.93 2.90 17.81
CA LEU A 436 -3.96 3.20 16.75
C LEU A 436 -2.71 2.34 16.92
N ALA A 437 -2.14 2.28 18.13
CA ALA A 437 -0.96 1.46 18.43
C ALA A 437 -1.20 -0.03 18.16
N GLN A 438 -2.42 -0.54 18.42
CA GLN A 438 -2.80 -1.91 18.07
C GLN A 438 -2.79 -2.13 16.55
N SER A 439 -3.28 -1.18 15.76
CA SER A 439 -3.24 -1.25 14.31
C SER A 439 -1.81 -1.20 13.79
N ASP A 440 -0.97 -0.33 14.37
CA ASP A 440 0.43 -0.17 13.98
C ASP A 440 1.26 -1.40 14.34
N LEU A 441 0.97 -2.06 15.46
CA LEU A 441 1.58 -3.33 15.84
C LEU A 441 1.31 -4.42 14.81
N LEU A 442 0.08 -4.53 14.31
CA LEU A 442 -0.26 -5.50 13.26
C LEU A 442 0.51 -5.22 11.97
N THR A 443 0.69 -3.95 11.60
CA THR A 443 1.48 -3.57 10.43
C THR A 443 2.98 -3.78 10.62
N ALA A 444 3.49 -3.60 11.85
CA ALA A 444 4.90 -3.87 12.16
C ALA A 444 5.26 -5.35 12.03
N VAL A 445 4.31 -6.26 12.25
CA VAL A 445 4.51 -7.72 12.11
C VAL A 445 4.31 -8.19 10.66
N ASN A 446 3.29 -7.69 9.95
CA ASN A 446 2.90 -8.24 8.64
C ASN A 446 3.42 -7.41 7.45
N GLY A 447 3.88 -6.19 7.69
CA GLY A 447 4.20 -5.20 6.68
C GLY A 447 2.99 -4.30 6.35
N GLY A 448 3.18 -3.32 5.47
CA GLY A 448 2.13 -2.34 5.10
C GLY A 448 2.11 -1.08 5.97
N GLY A 449 3.17 -0.82 6.74
CA GLY A 449 3.35 0.45 7.44
C GLY A 449 3.61 1.62 6.48
N SER A 450 3.19 2.84 6.85
CA SER A 450 3.33 4.07 6.06
C SER A 450 4.77 4.63 6.01
N GLY A 451 5.75 3.94 6.59
CA GLY A 451 7.12 4.38 6.62
C GLY A 451 7.90 3.88 5.41
N ASP A 452 8.11 4.67 4.42
CA ASP A 452 9.16 4.63 3.39
C ASP A 452 8.78 4.60 1.91
N SER A 453 7.49 4.62 1.55
CA SER A 453 7.10 4.60 0.12
C SER A 453 7.39 5.92 -0.63
N SER A 454 7.84 6.99 0.04
CA SER A 454 8.19 8.26 -0.63
C SER A 454 9.63 8.33 -1.14
N LYS A 455 10.51 7.43 -0.72
CA LYS A 455 11.93 7.40 -1.16
C LYS A 455 12.20 6.42 -2.29
N ASP A 456 11.53 5.26 -2.30
CA ASP A 456 11.77 4.22 -3.32
C ASP A 456 11.23 4.58 -4.71
N ASN A 457 10.16 5.38 -4.81
CA ASN A 457 9.58 5.75 -6.10
C ASN A 457 10.41 6.79 -6.88
N ARG A 458 11.37 7.49 -6.25
CA ARG A 458 12.29 8.40 -6.93
C ARG A 458 13.49 7.69 -7.58
N SER A 459 13.89 6.54 -7.06
CA SER A 459 15.00 5.75 -7.61
C SER A 459 14.59 4.86 -8.79
N ALA A 460 13.35 4.37 -8.84
CA ALA A 460 12.84 3.57 -9.96
C ALA A 460 12.63 4.41 -11.23
N THR A 461 12.16 5.65 -11.10
CA THR A 461 11.91 6.54 -12.24
C THR A 461 13.20 7.04 -12.89
N THR A 462 14.30 7.13 -12.12
CA THR A 462 15.62 7.53 -12.66
C THR A 462 16.34 6.39 -13.37
N ALA A 463 16.10 5.15 -13.00
CA ALA A 463 16.69 3.98 -13.66
C ALA A 463 16.01 3.67 -15.01
N GLN A 464 14.71 3.91 -15.13
CA GLN A 464 13.98 3.73 -16.40
C GLN A 464 14.25 4.85 -17.42
N ALA A 465 14.60 6.07 -16.98
CA ALA A 465 14.97 7.18 -17.85
C ALA A 465 16.40 7.07 -18.42
N ALA A 466 17.27 6.24 -17.83
CA ALA A 466 18.64 6.01 -18.31
C ALA A 466 18.76 4.83 -19.28
N GLY A 467 17.77 3.95 -19.38
CA GLY A 467 17.77 2.78 -20.26
C GLY A 467 17.11 2.99 -21.63
N GLY A 468 16.69 4.18 -21.97
CA GLY A 468 15.94 4.50 -23.19
C GLY A 468 16.62 5.45 -24.18
N ARG A 469 17.94 5.43 -24.23
CA ARG A 469 18.72 6.11 -25.28
C ARG A 469 19.94 5.25 -25.60
N ASP A 470 19.73 4.38 -26.61
CA ASP A 470 20.65 4.00 -27.67
C ASP A 470 19.97 2.96 -28.59
#